data_5a2a18de982ef1bb7d35102306af96b0
#
_entry.id   5a2a18de982ef1bb7d35102306af96b0
#
_cell.length_a   1.000
_cell.length_b   1.000
_cell.length_c   1.000
_cell.angle_alpha   90.00
_cell.angle_beta   90.00
_cell.angle_gamma   90.00
#
_symmetry.space_group_name_H-M   'P 1'
#
loop_
_entity.id
_entity.type
_entity.pdbx_description
1 polymer ?
#
loop_
_entity_poly.entity_id
_entity_poly.type
_entity_poly.pdbx_seq_one_letter_code
_entity_poly.pdbx_strand_id
1 'polypeptide(L)'
;MLSDIVIAQAAKMLPIAKVAEKLGLTDEDLIPYGRYKAKINHKLIHSDRPDGKLILMTAISPTPAGEGKTTTSVGLADALNAMGKKTMLCLREPSLGPVFGVKGGAAGGGYAQVVPMEDINLHFTGDIHAIGTANNLLAAMIDNSIQQGNPLNIDPRRIAWKRCMDMNDRQLRFIVDGLGGKVNGTPREDGFDITVASEVMAIFCLATDLADLKDRLSRIVCAYTYDGQPVTAGQIGAAGAMAALLKDAIDPNLVQTLENNPAIIHGGPFANIAHGCNSVTATKLSLKLADYVVTEAGFGADLGAEKFLDIKCRMADLHPSAVVLVATVRALKSHGGVAKPDLNKPNVEAVRKGAANLERHIDNIKNGFGLPVCVAINAFPTDTPEEMAAIEEVCAKAGVKCALSEVFAKGGEGGKALAETVLSIMPEAAPQPIQYTYDLGASLPEKIEAVAKKIYRADGVTYTPAAKKMLDDLAAMGYGELPVCIAKTQYSFSDNAKLTGAPTGFKMNVREVRLSAGAGFVVVICGSIMTMPGLPKHPAAMDIDVDAEGRITGLF
;
A
#
# COMPACT_ATOMS: atom_id res chain seq x y z
N MET A 1 14.65 -25.98 0.67
CA MET A 1 15.12 -24.57 0.59
C MET A 1 15.10 -24.04 2.01
N LEU A 2 16.07 -23.18 2.38
CA LEU A 2 16.07 -22.52 3.69
C LEU A 2 14.86 -21.59 3.81
N SER A 3 14.37 -21.36 5.03
CA SER A 3 13.29 -20.38 5.27
C SER A 3 13.81 -18.96 5.11
N ASP A 4 12.90 -18.02 4.84
CA ASP A 4 13.24 -16.62 4.58
C ASP A 4 14.00 -15.99 5.75
N ILE A 5 13.59 -16.28 7.01
CA ILE A 5 14.29 -15.79 8.20
C ILE A 5 15.71 -16.34 8.31
N VAL A 6 15.95 -17.60 7.98
CA VAL A 6 17.29 -18.21 8.03
C VAL A 6 18.21 -17.58 6.97
N ILE A 7 17.68 -17.29 5.76
CA ILE A 7 18.43 -16.59 4.71
C ILE A 7 18.78 -15.17 5.18
N ALA A 8 17.81 -14.45 5.75
CA ALA A 8 18.00 -13.09 6.25
C ALA A 8 19.02 -13.02 7.39
N GLN A 9 18.96 -13.95 8.36
CA GLN A 9 19.91 -14.03 9.48
C GLN A 9 21.34 -14.36 9.03
N ALA A 10 21.51 -15.05 7.91
CA ALA A 10 22.81 -15.35 7.32
C ALA A 10 23.38 -14.19 6.48
N ALA A 11 22.64 -13.11 6.29
CA ALA A 11 23.03 -11.99 5.43
C ALA A 11 24.29 -11.29 5.95
N LYS A 12 25.21 -10.97 5.04
CA LYS A 12 26.40 -10.15 5.30
C LYS A 12 26.09 -8.67 5.05
N MET A 13 25.40 -8.04 6.00
CA MET A 13 25.00 -6.65 5.89
C MET A 13 26.20 -5.70 6.00
N LEU A 14 26.21 -4.67 5.16
CA LEU A 14 27.12 -3.53 5.30
C LEU A 14 26.61 -2.57 6.40
N PRO A 15 27.49 -1.85 7.10
CA PRO A 15 27.06 -0.70 7.89
C PRO A 15 26.25 0.26 7.03
N ILE A 16 25.17 0.82 7.57
CA ILE A 16 24.24 1.63 6.77
C ILE A 16 24.88 2.87 6.14
N ALA A 17 25.89 3.44 6.77
CA ALA A 17 26.67 4.53 6.19
C ALA A 17 27.34 4.12 4.86
N LYS A 18 27.82 2.87 4.75
CA LYS A 18 28.39 2.35 3.51
C LYS A 18 27.35 2.15 2.39
N VAL A 19 26.13 1.87 2.76
CA VAL A 19 25.01 1.82 1.80
C VAL A 19 24.66 3.24 1.34
N ALA A 20 24.62 4.20 2.26
CA ALA A 20 24.36 5.61 1.97
C ALA A 20 25.43 6.25 1.06
N GLU A 21 26.70 5.89 1.23
CA GLU A 21 27.79 6.33 0.33
C GLU A 21 27.52 6.01 -1.15
N LYS A 22 26.86 4.87 -1.45
CA LYS A 22 26.47 4.51 -2.82
C LYS A 22 25.49 5.52 -3.44
N LEU A 23 24.75 6.24 -2.61
CA LEU A 23 23.79 7.28 -3.00
C LEU A 23 24.41 8.68 -3.03
N GLY A 24 25.70 8.79 -2.64
CA GLY A 24 26.39 10.07 -2.47
C GLY A 24 25.87 10.87 -1.28
N LEU A 25 25.45 10.17 -0.22
CA LEU A 25 25.04 10.74 1.06
C LEU A 25 26.21 10.70 2.05
N THR A 26 26.19 11.66 2.98
CA THR A 26 27.16 11.80 4.07
C THR A 26 26.49 11.55 5.41
N ASP A 27 27.27 11.51 6.48
CA ASP A 27 26.73 11.34 7.85
C ASP A 27 25.79 12.50 8.25
N GLU A 28 25.95 13.68 7.65
CA GLU A 28 25.07 14.84 7.90
C GLU A 28 23.65 14.66 7.32
N ASP A 29 23.52 13.79 6.32
CA ASP A 29 22.24 13.47 5.66
C ASP A 29 21.46 12.37 6.40
N LEU A 30 22.09 11.74 7.42
CA LEU A 30 21.59 10.54 8.06
C LEU A 30 21.30 10.75 9.56
N ILE A 31 20.28 10.08 10.03
CA ILE A 31 20.01 9.86 11.46
C ILE A 31 20.13 8.35 11.71
N PRO A 32 21.25 7.87 12.33
CA PRO A 32 21.45 6.43 12.54
C PRO A 32 20.44 5.82 13.53
N TYR A 33 19.89 4.67 13.17
CA TYR A 33 19.07 3.82 14.03
C TYR A 33 19.78 2.46 14.23
N GLY A 34 20.94 2.50 14.88
CA GLY A 34 21.85 1.37 15.01
C GLY A 34 22.75 1.21 13.77
N ARG A 35 23.32 0.01 13.59
CA ARG A 35 24.37 -0.23 12.59
C ARG A 35 23.85 -0.37 11.15
N TYR A 36 22.62 -0.85 11.00
CA TYR A 36 22.09 -1.35 9.72
C TYR A 36 20.86 -0.59 9.22
N LYS A 37 20.43 0.44 9.95
CA LYS A 37 19.28 1.29 9.62
C LYS A 37 19.63 2.75 9.83
N ALA A 38 19.07 3.63 9.03
CA ALA A 38 19.14 5.08 9.26
C ALA A 38 17.90 5.74 8.66
N LYS A 39 17.55 6.93 9.15
CA LYS A 39 16.64 7.82 8.44
C LYS A 39 17.44 8.75 7.54
N ILE A 40 16.88 9.09 6.38
CA ILE A 40 17.45 10.09 5.46
C ILE A 40 16.65 11.38 5.59
N ASN A 41 17.34 12.51 5.69
CA ASN A 41 16.72 13.82 5.74
C ASN A 41 15.81 14.06 4.52
N HIS A 42 14.50 14.15 4.73
CA HIS A 42 13.50 14.34 3.67
C HIS A 42 13.71 15.63 2.86
N LYS A 43 14.37 16.65 3.41
CA LYS A 43 14.62 17.92 2.70
C LYS A 43 15.47 17.77 1.44
N LEU A 44 16.16 16.64 1.28
CA LEU A 44 16.90 16.31 0.06
C LEU A 44 16.01 16.17 -1.19
N ILE A 45 14.68 16.04 -1.03
CA ILE A 45 13.73 16.11 -2.15
C ILE A 45 13.79 17.45 -2.91
N HIS A 46 14.26 18.51 -2.25
CA HIS A 46 14.42 19.85 -2.83
C HIS A 46 15.82 20.09 -3.43
N SER A 47 16.66 19.05 -3.51
CA SER A 47 17.98 19.18 -4.14
C SER A 47 17.86 19.40 -5.65
N ASP A 48 18.87 20.05 -6.25
CA ASP A 48 18.93 20.30 -7.70
C ASP A 48 19.26 19.05 -8.54
N ARG A 49 19.33 17.87 -7.92
CA ARG A 49 19.58 16.60 -8.63
C ARG A 49 18.41 16.32 -9.57
N PRO A 50 18.65 15.85 -10.80
CA PRO A 50 17.59 15.44 -11.70
C PRO A 50 16.84 14.24 -11.12
N ASP A 51 15.55 14.11 -11.45
CA ASP A 51 14.76 12.94 -11.07
C ASP A 51 15.13 11.72 -11.93
N GLY A 52 15.24 10.58 -11.27
CA GLY A 52 15.37 9.29 -11.92
C GLY A 52 14.05 8.80 -12.54
N LYS A 53 14.09 7.64 -13.20
CA LYS A 53 12.93 7.00 -13.83
C LYS A 53 12.18 6.13 -12.82
N LEU A 54 10.88 6.33 -12.71
CA LEU A 54 10.01 5.58 -11.79
C LEU A 54 9.46 4.32 -12.46
N ILE A 55 9.64 3.16 -11.83
CA ILE A 55 9.11 1.87 -12.22
C ILE A 55 8.06 1.45 -11.19
N LEU A 56 6.82 1.28 -11.64
CA LEU A 56 5.72 0.83 -10.78
C LEU A 56 5.56 -0.69 -10.86
N MET A 57 5.73 -1.37 -9.73
CA MET A 57 5.41 -2.79 -9.59
C MET A 57 3.98 -2.98 -9.11
N THR A 58 3.22 -3.79 -9.81
CA THR A 58 1.87 -4.20 -9.45
C THR A 58 1.66 -5.68 -9.77
N ALA A 59 0.46 -6.20 -9.60
CA ALA A 59 0.17 -7.61 -9.87
C ALA A 59 -1.24 -7.78 -10.46
N ILE A 60 -1.51 -8.95 -10.99
CA ILE A 60 -2.87 -9.42 -11.26
C ILE A 60 -3.67 -9.52 -9.96
N SER A 61 -4.99 -9.78 -10.04
CA SER A 61 -5.79 -9.99 -8.82
C SER A 61 -5.17 -11.07 -7.94
N PRO A 62 -4.84 -10.77 -6.67
CA PRO A 62 -4.10 -11.69 -5.83
C PRO A 62 -4.94 -12.90 -5.41
N THR A 63 -4.23 -13.94 -5.00
CA THR A 63 -4.79 -15.11 -4.31
C THR A 63 -4.36 -15.10 -2.83
N PRO A 64 -4.97 -15.92 -1.97
CA PRO A 64 -4.53 -16.04 -0.59
C PRO A 64 -3.08 -16.49 -0.40
N ALA A 65 -2.45 -17.04 -1.45
CA ALA A 65 -1.04 -17.45 -1.43
C ALA A 65 -0.05 -16.30 -1.67
N GLY A 66 -0.55 -15.15 -2.19
CA GLY A 66 0.26 -14.03 -2.64
C GLY A 66 0.94 -14.29 -3.99
N GLU A 67 1.32 -13.20 -4.67
CA GLU A 67 1.86 -13.28 -6.05
C GLU A 67 3.37 -12.98 -6.11
N GLY A 68 4.02 -12.78 -4.96
CA GLY A 68 5.46 -12.51 -4.89
C GLY A 68 5.87 -11.13 -5.43
N LYS A 69 4.97 -10.14 -5.40
CA LYS A 69 5.23 -8.80 -5.91
C LYS A 69 6.45 -8.16 -5.25
N THR A 70 6.52 -8.14 -3.92
CA THR A 70 7.66 -7.55 -3.19
C THR A 70 8.97 -8.28 -3.50
N THR A 71 8.94 -9.61 -3.55
CA THR A 71 10.10 -10.43 -3.96
C THR A 71 10.57 -10.05 -5.36
N THR A 72 9.63 -9.91 -6.32
CA THR A 72 9.94 -9.47 -7.68
C THR A 72 10.48 -8.04 -7.72
N SER A 73 9.96 -7.13 -6.88
CA SER A 73 10.44 -5.75 -6.77
C SER A 73 11.88 -5.68 -6.28
N VAL A 74 12.20 -6.44 -5.23
CA VAL A 74 13.57 -6.53 -4.69
C VAL A 74 14.52 -7.10 -5.75
N GLY A 75 14.18 -8.24 -6.33
CA GLY A 75 15.02 -8.89 -7.34
C GLY A 75 15.22 -8.05 -8.60
N LEU A 76 14.21 -7.29 -9.04
CA LEU A 76 14.37 -6.36 -10.16
C LEU A 76 15.33 -5.22 -9.81
N ALA A 77 15.23 -4.64 -8.60
CA ALA A 77 16.15 -3.59 -8.17
C ALA A 77 17.59 -4.10 -8.06
N ASP A 78 17.79 -5.30 -7.52
CA ASP A 78 19.09 -5.95 -7.46
C ASP A 78 19.65 -6.26 -8.86
N ALA A 79 18.81 -6.77 -9.77
CA ALA A 79 19.21 -7.03 -11.15
C ALA A 79 19.64 -5.75 -11.89
N LEU A 80 18.89 -4.66 -11.75
CA LEU A 80 19.25 -3.36 -12.34
C LEU A 80 20.57 -2.85 -11.78
N ASN A 81 20.81 -2.95 -10.47
CA ASN A 81 22.09 -2.58 -9.87
C ASN A 81 23.24 -3.47 -10.36
N ALA A 82 23.04 -4.80 -10.49
CA ALA A 82 24.02 -5.72 -11.04
C ALA A 82 24.37 -5.42 -12.51
N MET A 83 23.46 -4.80 -13.26
CA MET A 83 23.67 -4.30 -14.62
C MET A 83 24.29 -2.88 -14.66
N GLY A 84 24.74 -2.36 -13.53
CA GLY A 84 25.35 -1.03 -13.44
C GLY A 84 24.36 0.14 -13.50
N LYS A 85 23.05 -0.12 -13.30
CA LYS A 85 22.02 0.92 -13.23
C LYS A 85 21.83 1.33 -11.77
N LYS A 86 22.16 2.58 -11.43
CA LYS A 86 21.96 3.11 -10.07
C LYS A 86 20.49 3.09 -9.70
N THR A 87 20.08 2.11 -8.92
CA THR A 87 18.67 1.84 -8.62
C THR A 87 18.38 1.84 -7.13
N MET A 88 17.30 2.47 -6.73
CA MET A 88 16.73 2.38 -5.38
C MET A 88 15.41 1.60 -5.39
N LEU A 89 15.23 0.82 -4.35
CA LEU A 89 13.96 0.16 -4.02
C LEU A 89 13.19 1.00 -3.01
N CYS A 90 11.88 1.10 -3.19
CA CYS A 90 11.02 1.91 -2.32
C CYS A 90 9.75 1.13 -1.95
N LEU A 91 9.67 0.68 -0.69
CA LEU A 91 8.65 -0.24 -0.19
C LEU A 91 7.82 0.37 0.93
N ARG A 92 6.70 -0.30 1.25
CA ARG A 92 5.89 0.01 2.43
C ARG A 92 6.47 -0.66 3.69
N GLU A 93 6.28 0.01 4.82
CA GLU A 93 6.54 -0.56 6.13
C GLU A 93 5.44 -1.59 6.48
N PRO A 94 5.80 -2.81 6.97
CA PRO A 94 4.82 -3.80 7.36
C PRO A 94 4.13 -3.46 8.69
N SER A 95 2.83 -3.75 8.77
CA SER A 95 2.04 -3.65 9.99
C SER A 95 2.14 -4.96 10.79
N LEU A 96 2.19 -4.86 12.11
CA LEU A 96 2.27 -6.00 13.02
C LEU A 96 1.05 -6.94 12.92
N GLY A 97 -0.13 -6.39 12.64
CA GLY A 97 -1.34 -7.21 12.50
C GLY A 97 -1.21 -8.32 11.47
N PRO A 98 -0.85 -8.04 10.20
CA PRO A 98 -0.53 -9.06 9.20
C PRO A 98 0.64 -9.96 9.59
N VAL A 99 1.71 -9.43 10.16
CA VAL A 99 2.91 -10.19 10.58
C VAL A 99 2.56 -11.27 11.58
N PHE A 100 1.79 -10.94 12.60
CA PHE A 100 1.34 -11.90 13.62
C PHE A 100 0.04 -12.63 13.25
N GLY A 101 -0.62 -12.23 12.16
CA GLY A 101 -1.90 -12.78 11.70
C GLY A 101 -1.79 -13.92 10.72
N VAL A 102 -1.91 -13.60 9.44
CA VAL A 102 -2.02 -14.64 8.38
C VAL A 102 -0.70 -14.91 7.72
N LYS A 103 0.11 -13.89 7.49
CA LYS A 103 1.39 -14.00 6.79
C LYS A 103 1.99 -12.62 6.47
N GLY A 104 3.31 -12.61 6.46
CA GLY A 104 4.13 -11.93 5.51
C GLY A 104 4.34 -10.48 5.83
N GLY A 105 5.51 -10.22 6.31
CA GLY A 105 6.12 -8.92 6.26
C GLY A 105 6.29 -8.44 4.81
N ALA A 106 6.64 -7.18 4.65
CA ALA A 106 6.92 -6.57 3.35
C ALA A 106 8.42 -6.66 2.97
N ALA A 107 9.12 -7.69 3.43
CA ALA A 107 10.59 -7.79 3.27
C ALA A 107 11.02 -8.54 2.00
N GLY A 108 10.10 -9.10 1.21
CA GLY A 108 10.42 -10.01 0.11
C GLY A 108 10.52 -11.46 0.57
N GLY A 109 11.21 -12.33 -0.18
CA GLY A 109 11.37 -13.73 0.16
C GLY A 109 12.50 -14.41 -0.64
N GLY A 110 12.95 -15.57 -0.16
CA GLY A 110 14.07 -16.29 -0.73
C GLY A 110 15.35 -15.43 -0.74
N TYR A 111 16.02 -15.39 -1.86
CA TYR A 111 17.23 -14.57 -2.06
C TYR A 111 16.95 -13.14 -2.54
N ALA A 112 15.69 -12.74 -2.61
CA ALA A 112 15.27 -11.38 -2.93
C ALA A 112 14.54 -10.74 -1.73
N GLN A 113 15.31 -10.30 -0.73
CA GLN A 113 14.83 -9.71 0.52
C GLN A 113 15.53 -8.40 0.84
N VAL A 114 14.83 -7.55 1.62
CA VAL A 114 15.42 -6.41 2.35
C VAL A 114 15.76 -6.80 3.78
N VAL A 115 16.88 -6.31 4.26
CA VAL A 115 17.42 -6.62 5.60
C VAL A 115 17.81 -5.33 6.34
N PRO A 116 17.72 -5.29 7.68
CA PRO A 116 17.45 -6.40 8.63
C PRO A 116 15.96 -6.79 8.69
N MET A 117 15.64 -8.03 8.33
CA MET A 117 14.26 -8.49 8.18
C MET A 117 13.48 -8.46 9.50
N GLU A 118 14.11 -8.87 10.60
CA GLU A 118 13.48 -8.91 11.93
C GLU A 118 13.06 -7.51 12.38
N ASP A 119 13.94 -6.54 12.29
CA ASP A 119 13.67 -5.15 12.67
C ASP A 119 12.53 -4.56 11.82
N ILE A 120 12.58 -4.79 10.50
CA ILE A 120 11.57 -4.29 9.57
C ILE A 120 10.19 -4.84 9.91
N ASN A 121 10.07 -6.12 10.25
CA ASN A 121 8.79 -6.77 10.50
C ASN A 121 8.28 -6.63 11.93
N LEU A 122 9.09 -6.21 12.88
CA LEU A 122 8.72 -6.07 14.29
C LEU A 122 8.73 -4.60 14.72
N HIS A 123 9.81 -4.14 15.33
CA HIS A 123 9.99 -2.75 15.76
C HIS A 123 11.06 -2.10 14.91
N PHE A 124 10.64 -1.38 13.87
CA PHE A 124 11.58 -0.84 12.88
C PHE A 124 12.28 0.43 13.37
N THR A 125 11.66 1.59 13.20
CA THR A 125 12.19 2.89 13.65
C THR A 125 11.15 3.68 14.46
N GLY A 126 9.96 3.10 14.68
CA GLY A 126 8.91 3.68 15.49
C GLY A 126 7.87 4.50 14.73
N ASP A 127 7.89 4.51 13.39
CA ASP A 127 6.97 5.33 12.58
C ASP A 127 5.51 4.92 12.81
N ILE A 128 5.20 3.62 12.77
CA ILE A 128 3.83 3.11 12.99
C ILE A 128 3.35 3.42 14.41
N HIS A 129 4.23 3.32 15.42
CA HIS A 129 3.92 3.71 16.79
C HIS A 129 3.60 5.21 16.88
N ALA A 130 4.41 6.07 16.25
CA ALA A 130 4.17 7.51 16.22
C ALA A 130 2.83 7.85 15.59
N ILE A 131 2.48 7.19 14.47
CA ILE A 131 1.19 7.35 13.77
C ILE A 131 0.03 6.94 14.69
N GLY A 132 0.13 5.77 15.33
CA GLY A 132 -0.88 5.29 16.28
C GLY A 132 -1.07 6.25 17.46
N THR A 133 0.04 6.74 18.00
CA THR A 133 0.02 7.69 19.12
C THR A 133 -0.62 9.02 18.70
N ALA A 134 -0.29 9.56 17.54
CA ALA A 134 -0.89 10.79 17.02
C ALA A 134 -2.41 10.63 16.77
N ASN A 135 -2.83 9.49 16.23
CA ASN A 135 -4.25 9.17 16.03
C ASN A 135 -5.00 9.12 17.37
N ASN A 136 -4.44 8.45 18.37
CA ASN A 136 -5.08 8.27 19.67
C ASN A 136 -5.05 9.55 20.52
N LEU A 137 -4.05 10.42 20.31
CA LEU A 137 -4.05 11.76 20.91
C LEU A 137 -5.27 12.56 20.44
N LEU A 138 -5.57 12.57 19.14
CA LEU A 138 -6.76 13.25 18.63
C LEU A 138 -8.04 12.68 19.24
N ALA A 139 -8.18 11.34 19.32
CA ALA A 139 -9.32 10.69 19.95
C ALA A 139 -9.50 11.13 21.41
N ALA A 140 -8.41 11.14 22.18
CA ALA A 140 -8.44 11.59 23.57
C ALA A 140 -8.80 13.07 23.69
N MET A 141 -8.32 13.93 22.80
CA MET A 141 -8.63 15.36 22.82
C MET A 141 -10.08 15.66 22.44
N ILE A 142 -10.70 14.88 21.56
CA ILE A 142 -12.14 15.00 21.24
C ILE A 142 -12.98 14.71 22.50
N ASP A 143 -12.75 13.55 23.13
CA ASP A 143 -13.49 13.15 24.33
C ASP A 143 -13.24 14.13 25.49
N ASN A 144 -11.99 14.62 25.65
CA ASN A 144 -11.67 15.64 26.62
C ASN A 144 -12.38 16.98 26.34
N SER A 145 -12.51 17.41 25.11
CA SER A 145 -13.24 18.62 24.73
C SER A 145 -14.71 18.54 25.14
N ILE A 146 -15.34 17.38 24.94
CA ILE A 146 -16.73 17.14 25.41
C ILE A 146 -16.80 17.17 26.92
N GLN A 147 -15.89 16.49 27.63
CA GLN A 147 -15.85 16.41 29.09
C GLN A 147 -15.66 17.79 29.76
N GLN A 148 -14.88 18.67 29.14
CA GLN A 148 -14.54 20.00 29.63
C GLN A 148 -15.51 21.10 29.17
N GLY A 149 -16.75 20.77 28.91
CA GLY A 149 -17.82 21.71 28.62
C GLY A 149 -18.23 21.82 27.15
N ASN A 150 -17.64 21.02 26.26
CA ASN A 150 -18.03 20.91 24.86
C ASN A 150 -18.15 22.25 24.11
N PRO A 151 -17.10 23.09 24.11
CA PRO A 151 -17.17 24.43 23.52
C PRO A 151 -17.43 24.43 22.01
N LEU A 152 -17.19 23.32 21.32
CA LEU A 152 -17.44 23.15 19.90
C LEU A 152 -18.83 22.55 19.60
N ASN A 153 -19.67 22.35 20.60
CA ASN A 153 -21.02 21.79 20.45
C ASN A 153 -21.06 20.44 19.72
N ILE A 154 -20.08 19.56 19.99
CA ILE A 154 -19.97 18.24 19.36
C ILE A 154 -21.12 17.36 19.83
N ASP A 155 -21.79 16.68 18.87
CA ASP A 155 -22.72 15.58 19.19
C ASP A 155 -21.91 14.29 19.45
N PRO A 156 -21.91 13.75 20.69
CA PRO A 156 -21.15 12.53 21.02
C PRO A 156 -21.55 11.29 20.20
N ARG A 157 -22.73 11.31 19.57
CA ARG A 157 -23.23 10.24 18.68
C ARG A 157 -22.70 10.39 17.24
N ARG A 158 -22.02 11.49 16.93
CA ARG A 158 -21.54 11.83 15.59
C ARG A 158 -20.02 12.07 15.55
N ILE A 159 -19.30 11.37 16.42
CA ILE A 159 -17.83 11.30 16.36
C ILE A 159 -17.47 10.35 15.23
N ALA A 160 -16.76 10.86 14.21
CA ALA A 160 -16.31 10.09 13.05
C ALA A 160 -14.93 9.46 13.27
N TRP A 161 -14.22 9.86 14.33
CA TRP A 161 -12.86 9.45 14.64
C TRP A 161 -12.84 8.26 15.59
N LYS A 162 -12.07 7.23 15.21
CA LYS A 162 -11.82 6.06 16.04
C LYS A 162 -10.40 6.06 16.59
N ARG A 163 -10.19 5.31 17.65
CA ARG A 163 -8.86 4.94 18.12
C ARG A 163 -8.21 3.97 17.13
N CYS A 164 -6.90 3.73 17.24
CA CYS A 164 -6.25 2.70 16.45
C CYS A 164 -5.23 1.90 17.26
N MET A 165 -4.95 0.70 16.78
CA MET A 165 -3.93 -0.20 17.29
C MET A 165 -3.34 -1.02 16.16
N ASP A 166 -2.02 -1.20 16.15
CA ASP A 166 -1.35 -1.95 15.07
C ASP A 166 -1.33 -3.47 15.37
N MET A 167 -2.52 -4.04 15.49
CA MET A 167 -2.74 -5.47 15.70
C MET A 167 -4.09 -5.89 15.13
N ASN A 168 -4.22 -7.15 14.70
CA ASN A 168 -5.50 -7.73 14.29
C ASN A 168 -6.31 -8.13 15.53
N ASP A 169 -7.30 -7.32 15.89
CA ASP A 169 -8.15 -7.59 17.06
C ASP A 169 -9.64 -7.33 16.76
N ARG A 170 -10.37 -8.39 16.40
CA ARG A 170 -11.81 -8.27 16.10
C ARG A 170 -12.66 -7.86 17.30
N GLN A 171 -12.17 -8.03 18.52
CA GLN A 171 -12.88 -7.70 19.73
C GLN A 171 -13.04 -6.18 19.90
N LEU A 172 -12.12 -5.40 19.28
CA LEU A 172 -12.10 -3.94 19.37
C LEU A 172 -12.88 -3.23 18.25
N ARG A 173 -13.55 -3.95 17.35
CA ARG A 173 -14.30 -3.30 16.25
C ARG A 173 -15.40 -2.37 16.71
N PHE A 174 -16.10 -2.77 17.77
CA PHE A 174 -17.15 -2.01 18.42
C PHE A 174 -17.01 -2.18 19.92
N ILE A 175 -16.89 -1.07 20.63
CA ILE A 175 -16.77 -1.02 22.09
C ILE A 175 -17.70 0.07 22.64
N VAL A 176 -17.87 0.09 23.93
CA VAL A 176 -18.41 1.25 24.66
C VAL A 176 -17.30 1.78 25.53
N ASP A 177 -16.94 3.05 25.35
CA ASP A 177 -15.98 3.75 26.18
C ASP A 177 -16.65 4.72 27.18
N GLY A 178 -15.86 5.43 28.01
CA GLY A 178 -16.36 6.41 28.99
C GLY A 178 -17.15 5.82 30.17
N LEU A 179 -17.07 4.50 30.39
CA LEU A 179 -17.74 3.84 31.54
C LEU A 179 -17.05 4.16 32.87
N GLY A 180 -17.78 3.96 33.98
CA GLY A 180 -17.27 4.18 35.33
C GLY A 180 -17.67 5.52 35.97
N GLY A 181 -18.66 6.19 35.39
CA GLY A 181 -19.28 7.41 35.93
C GLY A 181 -18.70 8.71 35.32
N LYS A 182 -19.30 9.81 35.69
CA LYS A 182 -19.09 11.14 35.08
C LYS A 182 -17.61 11.59 35.02
N VAL A 183 -16.79 11.14 35.95
CA VAL A 183 -15.36 11.50 35.99
C VAL A 183 -14.55 10.89 34.85
N ASN A 184 -15.07 9.85 34.22
CA ASN A 184 -14.39 9.10 33.16
C ASN A 184 -14.84 9.51 31.74
N GLY A 185 -15.80 10.41 31.60
CA GLY A 185 -16.29 10.90 30.32
C GLY A 185 -17.76 10.60 30.08
N THR A 186 -18.15 10.70 28.80
CA THR A 186 -19.50 10.41 28.31
C THR A 186 -19.52 9.03 27.67
N PRO A 187 -20.29 8.05 28.20
CA PRO A 187 -20.40 6.73 27.57
C PRO A 187 -20.92 6.85 26.14
N ARG A 188 -20.19 6.25 25.20
CA ARG A 188 -20.57 6.23 23.80
C ARG A 188 -20.05 4.97 23.09
N GLU A 189 -20.62 4.67 21.93
CA GLU A 189 -20.05 3.68 21.02
C GLU A 189 -18.75 4.22 20.42
N ASP A 190 -17.72 3.42 20.40
CA ASP A 190 -16.42 3.67 19.76
C ASP A 190 -15.91 2.38 19.10
N GLY A 191 -14.68 2.39 18.65
CA GLY A 191 -13.99 1.23 18.09
C GLY A 191 -12.54 1.55 17.81
N PHE A 192 -11.84 0.52 17.34
CA PHE A 192 -10.46 0.67 16.89
C PHE A 192 -10.36 0.29 15.41
N ASP A 193 -9.61 1.08 14.65
CA ASP A 193 -9.09 0.68 13.35
C ASP A 193 -7.65 0.17 13.51
N ILE A 194 -7.17 -0.67 12.60
CA ILE A 194 -5.74 -0.98 12.57
C ILE A 194 -4.97 0.28 12.14
N THR A 195 -3.82 0.54 12.75
CA THR A 195 -3.07 1.80 12.54
C THR A 195 -2.84 2.13 11.06
N VAL A 196 -2.55 1.12 10.25
CA VAL A 196 -2.34 1.28 8.80
C VAL A 196 -3.61 1.54 7.97
N ALA A 197 -4.79 1.48 8.61
CA ALA A 197 -6.06 1.90 8.02
C ALA A 197 -6.47 3.33 8.46
N SER A 198 -5.74 3.95 9.39
CA SER A 198 -6.06 5.28 9.90
C SER A 198 -5.85 6.37 8.85
N GLU A 199 -6.61 7.46 8.95
CA GLU A 199 -6.38 8.64 8.11
C GLU A 199 -5.01 9.27 8.38
N VAL A 200 -4.48 9.19 9.62
CA VAL A 200 -3.14 9.69 9.94
C VAL A 200 -2.07 8.97 9.12
N MET A 201 -2.18 7.64 8.93
CA MET A 201 -1.27 6.90 8.04
C MET A 201 -1.38 7.39 6.59
N ALA A 202 -2.58 7.63 6.09
CA ALA A 202 -2.79 8.14 4.73
C ALA A 202 -2.21 9.56 4.55
N ILE A 203 -2.45 10.45 5.50
CA ILE A 203 -1.88 11.80 5.56
C ILE A 203 -0.36 11.74 5.56
N PHE A 204 0.23 10.94 6.45
CA PHE A 204 1.67 10.73 6.55
C PHE A 204 2.31 10.31 5.23
N CYS A 205 1.64 9.40 4.50
CA CYS A 205 2.13 8.93 3.21
C CYS A 205 1.94 9.92 2.05
N LEU A 206 1.04 10.89 2.17
CA LEU A 206 0.78 11.89 1.12
C LEU A 206 1.43 13.25 1.40
N ALA A 207 1.87 13.49 2.64
CA ALA A 207 2.57 14.71 3.02
C ALA A 207 3.93 14.83 2.31
N THR A 208 4.30 16.07 1.98
CA THR A 208 5.56 16.40 1.30
C THR A 208 6.63 16.92 2.26
N ASP A 209 6.22 17.53 3.36
CA ASP A 209 7.06 18.08 4.42
C ASP A 209 6.28 18.26 5.73
N LEU A 210 6.92 18.75 6.78
CA LEU A 210 6.29 18.96 8.09
C LEU A 210 5.20 20.04 8.07
N ALA A 211 5.30 21.05 7.21
CA ALA A 211 4.29 22.09 7.11
C ALA A 211 3.02 21.56 6.46
N ASP A 212 3.16 20.84 5.33
CA ASP A 212 2.06 20.15 4.66
C ASP A 212 1.45 19.07 5.57
N LEU A 213 2.29 18.29 6.30
CA LEU A 213 1.81 17.31 7.28
C LEU A 213 0.91 17.98 8.33
N LYS A 214 1.35 19.07 8.94
CA LYS A 214 0.57 19.79 9.95
C LYS A 214 -0.71 20.39 9.40
N ASP A 215 -0.66 20.95 8.19
CA ASP A 215 -1.85 21.48 7.52
C ASP A 215 -2.88 20.38 7.24
N ARG A 216 -2.44 19.24 6.69
CA ARG A 216 -3.30 18.06 6.47
C ARG A 216 -3.91 17.55 7.76
N LEU A 217 -3.14 17.41 8.83
CA LEU A 217 -3.63 17.01 10.14
C LEU A 217 -4.70 17.99 10.66
N SER A 218 -4.53 19.30 10.43
CA SER A 218 -5.50 20.31 10.88
C SER A 218 -6.86 20.19 10.18
N ARG A 219 -6.89 19.68 8.95
CA ARG A 219 -8.09 19.51 8.12
C ARG A 219 -8.89 18.24 8.41
N ILE A 220 -8.36 17.29 9.19
CA ILE A 220 -9.10 16.07 9.58
C ILE A 220 -10.47 16.45 10.13
N VAL A 221 -11.54 15.93 9.53
CA VAL A 221 -12.90 16.04 10.08
C VAL A 221 -13.10 14.88 11.06
N CYS A 222 -13.13 15.18 12.35
CA CYS A 222 -13.13 14.18 13.41
C CYS A 222 -14.48 13.97 14.09
N ALA A 223 -15.39 14.94 13.98
CA ALA A 223 -16.73 14.90 14.58
C ALA A 223 -17.69 15.85 13.86
N TYR A 224 -18.94 15.84 14.26
CA TYR A 224 -19.96 16.78 13.80
C TYR A 224 -20.69 17.39 15.00
N THR A 225 -21.10 18.65 14.86
CA THR A 225 -21.93 19.35 15.84
C THR A 225 -23.37 18.83 15.86
N TYR A 226 -24.17 19.20 16.87
CA TYR A 226 -25.60 18.84 16.91
C TYR A 226 -26.39 19.35 15.70
N ASP A 227 -26.00 20.47 15.09
CA ASP A 227 -26.59 21.04 13.88
C ASP A 227 -25.91 20.54 12.58
N GLY A 228 -24.97 19.59 12.69
CA GLY A 228 -24.42 18.86 11.56
C GLY A 228 -23.20 19.50 10.91
N GLN A 229 -22.60 20.53 11.49
CA GLN A 229 -21.38 21.12 10.97
C GLN A 229 -20.16 20.25 11.28
N PRO A 230 -19.18 20.13 10.35
CA PRO A 230 -17.96 19.38 10.60
C PRO A 230 -17.09 20.07 11.66
N VAL A 231 -16.48 19.27 12.54
CA VAL A 231 -15.47 19.71 13.51
C VAL A 231 -14.13 19.13 13.11
N THR A 232 -13.11 19.99 13.02
CA THR A 232 -11.77 19.57 12.57
C THR A 232 -10.79 19.39 13.72
N ALA A 233 -9.73 18.61 13.49
CA ALA A 233 -8.62 18.48 14.43
C ALA A 233 -7.90 19.81 14.69
N GLY A 234 -7.93 20.74 13.73
CA GLY A 234 -7.46 22.12 13.92
C GLY A 234 -8.29 22.89 14.94
N GLN A 235 -9.63 22.76 14.90
CA GLN A 235 -10.53 23.38 15.89
C GLN A 235 -10.39 22.75 17.28
N ILE A 236 -10.12 21.45 17.35
CA ILE A 236 -9.77 20.75 18.62
C ILE A 236 -8.42 21.23 19.18
N GLY A 237 -7.54 21.77 18.31
CA GLY A 237 -6.19 22.20 18.68
C GLY A 237 -5.15 21.07 18.71
N ALA A 238 -5.42 19.92 18.08
CA ALA A 238 -4.58 18.73 18.14
C ALA A 238 -3.41 18.73 17.13
N ALA A 239 -3.56 19.40 15.99
CA ALA A 239 -2.67 19.26 14.83
C ALA A 239 -1.19 19.52 15.12
N GLY A 240 -0.88 20.50 15.99
CA GLY A 240 0.50 20.81 16.37
C GLY A 240 1.16 19.69 17.17
N ALA A 241 0.47 19.13 18.16
CA ALA A 241 0.97 18.02 18.97
C ALA A 241 1.07 16.72 18.15
N MET A 242 0.11 16.44 17.26
CA MET A 242 0.18 15.33 16.33
C MET A 242 1.40 15.44 15.41
N ALA A 243 1.65 16.62 14.84
CA ALA A 243 2.83 16.86 13.99
C ALA A 243 4.14 16.71 14.78
N ALA A 244 4.18 17.13 16.04
CA ALA A 244 5.34 16.95 16.91
C ALA A 244 5.67 15.47 17.15
N LEU A 245 4.66 14.62 17.33
CA LEU A 245 4.83 13.17 17.44
C LEU A 245 5.38 12.54 16.15
N LEU A 246 5.07 13.12 14.99
CA LEU A 246 5.43 12.60 13.68
C LEU A 246 6.70 13.22 13.08
N LYS A 247 7.33 14.18 13.77
CA LYS A 247 8.44 14.98 13.22
C LYS A 247 9.66 14.16 12.77
N ASP A 248 9.99 13.11 13.50
CA ASP A 248 11.11 12.24 13.17
C ASP A 248 10.70 11.09 12.23
N ALA A 249 9.42 10.71 12.30
CA ALA A 249 8.85 9.69 11.42
C ALA A 249 8.86 10.12 9.94
N ILE A 250 8.71 11.42 9.63
CA ILE A 250 8.62 11.91 8.24
C ILE A 250 9.87 11.64 7.41
N ASP A 251 11.02 11.46 8.04
CA ASP A 251 12.26 11.08 7.37
C ASP A 251 12.21 9.60 6.96
N PRO A 252 12.40 9.26 5.66
CA PRO A 252 12.34 7.88 5.19
C PRO A 252 13.45 6.99 5.75
N ASN A 253 13.14 5.71 5.93
CA ASN A 253 14.05 4.72 6.49
C ASN A 253 14.89 4.03 5.43
N LEU A 254 16.22 4.20 5.49
CA LEU A 254 17.20 3.52 4.65
C LEU A 254 17.57 2.17 5.24
N VAL A 255 17.51 1.14 4.42
CA VAL A 255 17.98 -0.22 4.65
C VAL A 255 18.67 -0.74 3.40
N GLN A 256 18.92 -2.04 3.30
CA GLN A 256 19.59 -2.66 2.16
C GLN A 256 18.93 -3.97 1.75
N THR A 257 19.16 -4.38 0.51
CA THR A 257 18.82 -5.74 0.06
C THR A 257 19.88 -6.74 0.52
N LEU A 258 19.62 -8.05 0.36
CA LEU A 258 20.63 -9.10 0.60
C LEU A 258 21.90 -8.87 -0.24
N GLU A 259 21.80 -8.22 -1.39
CA GLU A 259 22.92 -7.85 -2.27
C GLU A 259 23.54 -6.49 -1.93
N ASN A 260 23.18 -5.94 -0.76
CA ASN A 260 23.67 -4.65 -0.25
C ASN A 260 23.34 -3.43 -1.12
N ASN A 261 22.25 -3.48 -1.87
CA ASN A 261 21.74 -2.35 -2.61
C ASN A 261 20.80 -1.51 -1.74
N PRO A 262 20.74 -0.17 -1.96
CA PRO A 262 19.93 0.70 -1.11
C PRO A 262 18.43 0.47 -1.31
N ALA A 263 17.71 0.43 -0.20
CA ALA A 263 16.26 0.36 -0.17
C ALA A 263 15.69 1.32 0.86
N ILE A 264 14.57 1.95 0.54
CA ILE A 264 13.78 2.78 1.47
C ILE A 264 12.51 2.03 1.83
N ILE A 265 12.17 2.04 3.12
CA ILE A 265 10.91 1.55 3.66
C ILE A 265 10.26 2.68 4.43
N HIS A 266 9.04 3.10 4.03
CA HIS A 266 8.41 4.24 4.66
C HIS A 266 6.89 4.29 4.43
N GLY A 267 6.12 4.32 5.52
CA GLY A 267 4.67 4.28 5.51
C GLY A 267 4.09 2.97 4.99
N GLY A 268 2.87 2.64 5.38
CA GLY A 268 2.29 1.34 5.08
C GLY A 268 0.76 1.30 5.00
N PRO A 269 0.08 2.23 4.29
CA PRO A 269 -1.38 2.22 4.22
C PRO A 269 -1.88 0.99 3.47
N PHE A 270 -3.00 0.39 3.92
CA PHE A 270 -3.62 -0.73 3.23
C PHE A 270 -4.25 -0.31 1.91
N ALA A 271 -4.06 -1.12 0.86
CA ALA A 271 -4.56 -0.82 -0.49
C ALA A 271 -6.05 -1.14 -0.70
N ASN A 272 -6.67 -1.92 0.17
CA ASN A 272 -8.09 -2.23 0.12
C ASN A 272 -8.95 -1.28 0.96
N ILE A 273 -8.35 -0.32 1.65
CA ILE A 273 -9.03 0.65 2.54
C ILE A 273 -8.53 2.07 2.27
N ALA A 274 -7.25 2.23 1.96
CA ALA A 274 -6.58 3.49 1.66
C ALA A 274 -5.86 3.41 0.30
N HIS A 275 -4.96 4.35 0.00
CA HIS A 275 -4.28 4.39 -1.30
C HIS A 275 -3.19 3.33 -1.50
N GLY A 276 -2.73 2.65 -0.45
CA GLY A 276 -1.96 1.40 -0.55
C GLY A 276 -0.56 1.50 -1.11
N CYS A 277 0.10 2.65 -0.98
CA CYS A 277 1.44 2.91 -1.50
C CYS A 277 2.34 3.45 -0.39
N ASN A 278 3.65 3.31 -0.53
CA ASN A 278 4.61 3.99 0.33
C ASN A 278 4.49 5.52 0.21
N SER A 279 5.20 6.26 1.05
CA SER A 279 5.06 7.71 1.11
C SER A 279 5.52 8.43 -0.17
N VAL A 280 4.94 9.60 -0.42
CA VAL A 280 5.38 10.55 -1.45
C VAL A 280 6.81 10.99 -1.18
N THR A 281 7.13 11.28 0.10
CA THR A 281 8.47 11.68 0.55
C THR A 281 9.52 10.64 0.16
N ALA A 282 9.28 9.35 0.46
CA ALA A 282 10.19 8.26 0.10
C ALA A 282 10.38 8.13 -1.42
N THR A 283 9.29 8.20 -2.19
CA THR A 283 9.37 8.09 -3.65
C THR A 283 10.13 9.28 -4.28
N LYS A 284 9.82 10.51 -3.88
CA LYS A 284 10.50 11.71 -4.39
C LYS A 284 11.97 11.74 -3.99
N LEU A 285 12.28 11.38 -2.74
CA LEU A 285 13.66 11.28 -2.27
C LEU A 285 14.44 10.25 -3.09
N SER A 286 13.87 9.06 -3.32
CA SER A 286 14.52 8.02 -4.12
C SER A 286 14.78 8.46 -5.55
N LEU A 287 13.86 9.22 -6.17
CA LEU A 287 14.04 9.79 -7.51
C LEU A 287 15.21 10.78 -7.57
N LYS A 288 15.46 11.53 -6.49
CA LYS A 288 16.63 12.43 -6.39
C LYS A 288 17.95 11.70 -6.18
N LEU A 289 17.92 10.49 -5.63
CA LEU A 289 19.12 9.76 -5.20
C LEU A 289 19.57 8.68 -6.20
N ALA A 290 18.73 8.27 -7.14
CA ALA A 290 19.03 7.19 -8.07
C ALA A 290 18.49 7.46 -9.48
N ASP A 291 19.08 6.81 -10.49
CA ASP A 291 18.64 6.93 -11.90
C ASP A 291 17.35 6.14 -12.15
N TYR A 292 17.11 5.09 -11.35
CA TYR A 292 15.91 4.26 -11.40
C TYR A 292 15.37 4.04 -10.00
N VAL A 293 14.05 4.07 -9.88
CA VAL A 293 13.34 3.79 -8.63
C VAL A 293 12.29 2.72 -8.89
N VAL A 294 12.41 1.59 -8.19
CA VAL A 294 11.41 0.54 -8.18
C VAL A 294 10.52 0.73 -6.98
N THR A 295 9.24 0.99 -7.20
CA THR A 295 8.24 1.12 -6.12
C THR A 295 7.05 0.21 -6.39
N GLU A 296 6.25 -0.06 -5.38
CA GLU A 296 5.10 -0.94 -5.54
C GLU A 296 3.78 -0.35 -5.06
N ALA A 297 2.68 -0.82 -5.67
CA ALA A 297 1.32 -0.59 -5.23
C ALA A 297 0.73 -1.88 -4.65
N GLY A 298 -0.04 -1.75 -3.58
CA GLY A 298 -0.58 -2.89 -2.83
C GLY A 298 -1.63 -3.68 -3.61
N PHE A 299 -1.70 -4.98 -3.40
CA PHE A 299 -2.64 -5.91 -4.04
C PHE A 299 -2.55 -5.92 -5.58
N GLY A 300 -3.68 -6.10 -6.27
CA GLY A 300 -3.77 -6.10 -7.73
C GLY A 300 -3.81 -4.69 -8.33
N ALA A 301 -3.58 -4.61 -9.64
CA ALA A 301 -3.53 -3.35 -10.36
C ALA A 301 -4.88 -2.61 -10.36
N ASP A 302 -5.98 -3.33 -10.22
CA ASP A 302 -7.33 -2.77 -10.10
C ASP A 302 -7.55 -1.96 -8.80
N LEU A 303 -6.80 -2.25 -7.75
CA LEU A 303 -6.84 -1.53 -6.47
C LEU A 303 -5.61 -0.66 -6.27
N GLY A 304 -4.43 -1.28 -6.18
CA GLY A 304 -3.22 -0.58 -5.82
C GLY A 304 -2.71 0.34 -6.92
N ALA A 305 -2.57 -0.14 -8.16
CA ALA A 305 -2.06 0.69 -9.25
C ALA A 305 -3.07 1.78 -9.63
N GLU A 306 -4.37 1.51 -9.61
CA GLU A 306 -5.40 2.54 -9.82
C GLU A 306 -5.22 3.69 -8.85
N LYS A 307 -5.12 3.43 -7.53
CA LYS A 307 -4.95 4.47 -6.52
C LYS A 307 -3.57 5.12 -6.54
N PHE A 308 -2.53 4.36 -6.90
CA PHE A 308 -1.21 4.93 -7.12
C PHE A 308 -1.26 6.01 -8.20
N LEU A 309 -1.97 5.74 -9.30
CA LEU A 309 -2.08 6.65 -10.44
C LEU A 309 -3.09 7.76 -10.17
N ASP A 310 -4.36 7.42 -9.87
CA ASP A 310 -5.43 8.40 -9.72
C ASP A 310 -5.35 9.26 -8.44
N ILE A 311 -4.65 8.79 -7.40
CA ILE A 311 -4.47 9.54 -6.15
C ILE A 311 -3.03 10.01 -5.98
N LYS A 312 -2.07 9.09 -5.76
CA LYS A 312 -0.70 9.46 -5.39
C LYS A 312 0.03 10.22 -6.51
N CYS A 313 0.01 9.71 -7.75
CA CYS A 313 0.65 10.39 -8.87
C CYS A 313 0.03 11.75 -9.15
N ARG A 314 -1.29 11.82 -9.12
CA ARG A 314 -2.02 13.08 -9.32
C ARG A 314 -1.67 14.14 -8.28
N MET A 315 -1.61 13.77 -6.99
CA MET A 315 -1.31 14.70 -5.89
C MET A 315 0.17 15.10 -5.82
N ALA A 316 1.07 14.21 -6.21
CA ALA A 316 2.50 14.39 -6.03
C ALA A 316 3.25 14.70 -7.34
N ASP A 317 2.55 14.81 -8.45
CA ASP A 317 3.13 15.00 -9.79
C ASP A 317 4.20 13.94 -10.11
N LEU A 318 3.82 12.67 -9.96
CA LEU A 318 4.69 11.52 -10.24
C LEU A 318 4.28 10.86 -11.56
N HIS A 319 5.27 10.47 -12.36
CA HIS A 319 5.05 9.88 -13.69
C HIS A 319 5.85 8.58 -13.84
N PRO A 320 5.22 7.41 -13.71
CA PRO A 320 5.88 6.14 -13.99
C PRO A 320 6.37 6.05 -15.44
N SER A 321 7.64 5.67 -15.62
CA SER A 321 8.22 5.42 -16.93
C SER A 321 7.89 4.02 -17.47
N ALA A 322 7.60 3.08 -16.58
CA ALA A 322 7.14 1.74 -16.90
C ALA A 322 6.34 1.14 -15.76
N VAL A 323 5.46 0.21 -16.09
CA VAL A 323 4.71 -0.62 -15.14
C VAL A 323 5.10 -2.07 -15.34
N VAL A 324 5.37 -2.78 -14.25
CA VAL A 324 5.60 -4.22 -14.25
C VAL A 324 4.42 -4.90 -13.59
N LEU A 325 3.73 -5.76 -14.33
CA LEU A 325 2.58 -6.52 -13.87
C LEU A 325 3.02 -7.95 -13.53
N VAL A 326 3.08 -8.27 -12.25
CA VAL A 326 3.45 -9.61 -11.78
C VAL A 326 2.28 -10.57 -11.97
N ALA A 327 2.53 -11.70 -12.62
CA ALA A 327 1.59 -12.79 -12.79
C ALA A 327 2.24 -14.11 -12.35
N THR A 328 1.42 -15.03 -11.83
CA THR A 328 1.86 -16.39 -11.46
C THR A 328 0.94 -17.42 -12.11
N VAL A 329 1.51 -18.55 -12.49
CA VAL A 329 0.73 -19.72 -12.96
C VAL A 329 -0.34 -20.11 -11.94
N ARG A 330 0.01 -20.11 -10.65
CA ARG A 330 -0.91 -20.46 -9.55
C ARG A 330 -2.11 -19.53 -9.46
N ALA A 331 -1.88 -18.22 -9.58
CA ALA A 331 -2.97 -17.24 -9.56
C ALA A 331 -3.89 -17.42 -10.77
N LEU A 332 -3.35 -17.61 -11.95
CA LEU A 332 -4.16 -17.84 -13.15
C LEU A 332 -4.95 -19.15 -13.07
N LYS A 333 -4.36 -20.24 -12.55
CA LYS A 333 -5.11 -21.48 -12.27
C LYS A 333 -6.27 -21.24 -11.30
N SER A 334 -6.03 -20.48 -10.24
CA SER A 334 -7.09 -20.11 -9.27
C SER A 334 -8.20 -19.29 -9.94
N HIS A 335 -7.84 -18.30 -10.76
CA HIS A 335 -8.80 -17.52 -11.54
C HIS A 335 -9.50 -18.36 -12.61
N GLY A 336 -8.89 -19.43 -13.08
CA GLY A 336 -9.47 -20.45 -13.97
C GLY A 336 -10.38 -21.46 -13.26
N GLY A 337 -10.55 -21.34 -11.91
CA GLY A 337 -11.46 -22.15 -11.12
C GLY A 337 -10.82 -23.37 -10.43
N VAL A 338 -9.49 -23.48 -10.40
CA VAL A 338 -8.79 -24.55 -9.69
C VAL A 338 -8.81 -24.29 -8.18
N ALA A 339 -9.17 -25.31 -7.40
CA ALA A 339 -9.18 -25.22 -5.95
C ALA A 339 -7.76 -25.17 -5.35
N LYS A 340 -7.61 -24.52 -4.19
CA LYS A 340 -6.31 -24.31 -3.52
C LYS A 340 -5.42 -25.56 -3.39
N PRO A 341 -5.94 -26.76 -3.01
CA PRO A 341 -5.11 -27.96 -2.89
C PRO A 341 -4.51 -28.45 -4.22
N ASP A 342 -5.14 -28.11 -5.34
CA ASP A 342 -4.76 -28.60 -6.66
C ASP A 342 -3.91 -27.60 -7.48
N LEU A 343 -3.62 -26.42 -6.94
CA LEU A 343 -2.87 -25.35 -7.64
C LEU A 343 -1.45 -25.75 -8.07
N ASN A 344 -0.85 -26.74 -7.39
CA ASN A 344 0.48 -27.24 -7.73
C ASN A 344 0.47 -28.34 -8.81
N LYS A 345 -0.71 -28.82 -9.24
CA LYS A 345 -0.84 -29.81 -10.32
C LYS A 345 -0.84 -29.08 -11.68
N PRO A 346 -0.15 -29.58 -12.70
CA PRO A 346 -0.19 -29.02 -14.05
C PRO A 346 -1.63 -28.90 -14.58
N ASN A 347 -1.97 -27.71 -15.10
CA ASN A 347 -3.29 -27.47 -15.71
C ASN A 347 -3.26 -26.24 -16.65
N VAL A 348 -2.79 -26.44 -17.87
CA VAL A 348 -2.68 -25.39 -18.91
C VAL A 348 -4.04 -24.81 -19.28
N GLU A 349 -5.10 -25.64 -19.31
CA GLU A 349 -6.46 -25.16 -19.65
C GLU A 349 -6.96 -24.15 -18.61
N ALA A 350 -6.74 -24.43 -17.33
CA ALA A 350 -7.10 -23.49 -16.26
C ALA A 350 -6.28 -22.19 -16.34
N VAL A 351 -4.99 -22.26 -16.69
CA VAL A 351 -4.17 -21.06 -16.95
C VAL A 351 -4.78 -20.23 -18.06
N ARG A 352 -5.12 -20.84 -19.20
CA ARG A 352 -5.76 -20.15 -20.33
C ARG A 352 -7.09 -19.53 -19.97
N LYS A 353 -7.91 -20.23 -19.20
CA LYS A 353 -9.20 -19.71 -18.72
C LYS A 353 -9.02 -18.53 -17.77
N GLY A 354 -8.06 -18.62 -16.83
CA GLY A 354 -7.76 -17.56 -15.88
C GLY A 354 -7.03 -16.36 -16.49
N ALA A 355 -6.45 -16.51 -17.67
CA ALA A 355 -5.72 -15.46 -18.38
C ALA A 355 -6.56 -14.21 -18.68
N ALA A 356 -7.89 -14.32 -18.73
CA ALA A 356 -8.80 -13.18 -18.84
C ALA A 356 -8.59 -12.15 -17.72
N ASN A 357 -8.14 -12.58 -16.51
CA ASN A 357 -7.76 -11.67 -15.42
C ASN A 357 -6.51 -10.86 -15.80
N LEU A 358 -5.47 -11.52 -16.33
CA LEU A 358 -4.24 -10.88 -16.79
C LEU A 358 -4.53 -9.91 -17.95
N GLU A 359 -5.31 -10.34 -18.96
CA GLU A 359 -5.68 -9.51 -20.11
C GLU A 359 -6.35 -8.20 -19.66
N ARG A 360 -7.28 -8.26 -18.70
CA ARG A 360 -7.97 -7.08 -18.17
C ARG A 360 -7.01 -6.13 -17.45
N HIS A 361 -6.09 -6.64 -16.65
CA HIS A 361 -5.07 -5.81 -15.99
C HIS A 361 -4.13 -5.15 -17.00
N ILE A 362 -3.69 -5.88 -18.03
CA ILE A 362 -2.88 -5.32 -19.13
C ILE A 362 -3.63 -4.19 -19.84
N ASP A 363 -4.90 -4.43 -20.19
CA ASP A 363 -5.75 -3.44 -20.86
C ASP A 363 -5.94 -2.18 -20.02
N ASN A 364 -6.20 -2.32 -18.73
CA ASN A 364 -6.34 -1.19 -17.81
C ASN A 364 -5.07 -0.32 -17.77
N ILE A 365 -3.88 -0.93 -17.72
CA ILE A 365 -2.62 -0.18 -17.65
C ILE A 365 -2.26 0.40 -19.01
N LYS A 366 -2.26 -0.43 -20.05
CA LYS A 366 -1.80 -0.05 -21.39
C LYS A 366 -2.74 0.94 -22.07
N ASN A 367 -4.02 0.61 -22.12
CA ASN A 367 -5.03 1.39 -22.84
C ASN A 367 -5.81 2.34 -21.92
N GLY A 368 -6.05 1.94 -20.66
CA GLY A 368 -6.76 2.76 -19.70
C GLY A 368 -5.94 3.93 -19.17
N PHE A 369 -4.74 3.65 -18.66
CA PHE A 369 -3.83 4.68 -18.14
C PHE A 369 -2.80 5.18 -19.16
N GLY A 370 -2.66 4.51 -20.31
CA GLY A 370 -1.73 4.91 -21.37
C GLY A 370 -0.26 4.68 -21.04
N LEU A 371 0.06 3.74 -20.15
CA LEU A 371 1.42 3.53 -19.65
C LEU A 371 2.09 2.31 -20.28
N PRO A 372 3.43 2.37 -20.54
CA PRO A 372 4.20 1.21 -20.95
C PRO A 372 4.12 0.12 -19.86
N VAL A 373 3.81 -1.11 -20.28
CA VAL A 373 3.68 -2.25 -19.38
C VAL A 373 4.36 -3.50 -19.91
N CYS A 374 5.01 -4.24 -19.02
CA CYS A 374 5.46 -5.61 -19.26
C CYS A 374 4.97 -6.53 -18.14
N VAL A 375 4.96 -7.83 -18.43
CA VAL A 375 4.55 -8.87 -17.47
C VAL A 375 5.78 -9.58 -16.91
N ALA A 376 5.87 -9.65 -15.59
CA ALA A 376 6.82 -10.50 -14.89
C ALA A 376 6.14 -11.84 -14.58
N ILE A 377 6.58 -12.92 -15.16
CA ILE A 377 6.13 -14.28 -14.83
C ILE A 377 6.94 -14.73 -13.62
N ASN A 378 6.36 -14.61 -12.42
CA ASN A 378 7.02 -15.06 -11.20
C ASN A 378 6.90 -16.58 -11.08
N ALA A 379 7.97 -17.29 -11.40
CA ALA A 379 7.99 -18.73 -11.53
C ALA A 379 8.13 -19.44 -10.17
N PHE A 380 7.39 -20.53 -10.04
CA PHE A 380 7.49 -21.47 -8.92
C PHE A 380 8.04 -22.82 -9.42
N PRO A 381 8.71 -23.61 -8.55
CA PRO A 381 9.28 -24.91 -8.95
C PRO A 381 8.27 -25.93 -9.51
N THR A 382 6.99 -25.71 -9.26
CA THR A 382 5.88 -26.58 -9.72
C THR A 382 5.30 -26.16 -11.07
N ASP A 383 5.70 -25.00 -11.61
CA ASP A 383 5.18 -24.49 -12.87
C ASP A 383 5.81 -25.24 -14.05
N THR A 384 4.99 -25.60 -15.03
CA THR A 384 5.48 -26.28 -16.22
C THR A 384 5.79 -25.32 -17.37
N PRO A 385 6.69 -25.69 -18.30
CA PRO A 385 6.96 -24.86 -19.47
C PRO A 385 5.71 -24.52 -20.28
N GLU A 386 4.78 -25.47 -20.42
CA GLU A 386 3.53 -25.29 -21.16
C GLU A 386 2.58 -24.30 -20.47
N GLU A 387 2.56 -24.28 -19.13
CA GLU A 387 1.78 -23.30 -18.35
C GLU A 387 2.38 -21.90 -18.50
N MET A 388 3.70 -21.77 -18.48
CA MET A 388 4.39 -20.50 -18.70
C MET A 388 4.20 -20.00 -20.13
N ALA A 389 4.32 -20.89 -21.15
CA ALA A 389 4.08 -20.55 -22.54
C ALA A 389 2.65 -20.03 -22.78
N ALA A 390 1.66 -20.53 -22.04
CA ALA A 390 0.29 -20.01 -22.12
C ALA A 390 0.19 -18.54 -21.67
N ILE A 391 1.01 -18.12 -20.68
CA ILE A 391 1.08 -16.70 -20.27
C ILE A 391 1.77 -15.86 -21.33
N GLU A 392 2.87 -16.37 -21.92
CA GLU A 392 3.59 -15.69 -22.99
C GLU A 392 2.71 -15.46 -24.22
N GLU A 393 1.88 -16.45 -24.60
CA GLU A 393 0.89 -16.32 -25.68
C GLU A 393 -0.11 -15.17 -25.43
N VAL A 394 -0.60 -15.05 -24.19
CA VAL A 394 -1.52 -13.96 -23.79
C VAL A 394 -0.82 -12.61 -23.90
N CYS A 395 0.41 -12.49 -23.43
CA CYS A 395 1.20 -11.28 -23.52
C CYS A 395 1.46 -10.87 -24.98
N ALA A 396 1.85 -11.83 -25.82
CA ALA A 396 2.07 -11.60 -27.26
C ALA A 396 0.79 -11.12 -27.95
N LYS A 397 -0.35 -11.73 -27.66
CA LYS A 397 -1.66 -11.33 -28.19
C LYS A 397 -2.06 -9.91 -27.75
N ALA A 398 -1.74 -9.54 -26.49
CA ALA A 398 -1.98 -8.20 -25.97
C ALA A 398 -0.95 -7.17 -26.48
N GLY A 399 0.08 -7.60 -27.19
CA GLY A 399 1.17 -6.75 -27.69
C GLY A 399 1.98 -6.13 -26.56
N VAL A 400 2.27 -6.92 -25.51
CA VAL A 400 3.15 -6.55 -24.40
C VAL A 400 4.27 -7.55 -24.25
N LYS A 401 5.44 -7.10 -23.79
CA LYS A 401 6.57 -7.99 -23.50
C LYS A 401 6.34 -8.67 -22.15
N CYS A 402 6.91 -9.86 -21.99
CA CYS A 402 7.00 -10.55 -20.72
C CYS A 402 8.39 -11.15 -20.51
N ALA A 403 8.74 -11.41 -19.28
CA ALA A 403 9.97 -12.08 -18.92
C ALA A 403 9.76 -12.98 -17.70
N LEU A 404 10.50 -14.08 -17.66
CA LEU A 404 10.56 -14.95 -16.49
C LEU A 404 11.30 -14.26 -15.34
N SER A 405 10.81 -14.41 -14.14
CA SER A 405 11.43 -13.95 -12.91
C SER A 405 11.69 -15.13 -11.98
N GLU A 406 12.95 -15.41 -11.72
CA GLU A 406 13.42 -16.46 -10.81
C GLU A 406 14.12 -15.88 -9.58
N VAL A 407 13.78 -14.67 -9.22
CA VAL A 407 14.48 -13.88 -8.17
C VAL A 407 14.38 -14.53 -6.79
N PHE A 408 13.31 -15.26 -6.51
CA PHE A 408 13.18 -15.98 -5.24
C PHE A 408 14.32 -16.98 -5.02
N ALA A 409 14.71 -17.70 -6.05
CA ALA A 409 15.75 -18.72 -5.97
C ALA A 409 17.17 -18.17 -6.24
N LYS A 410 17.30 -17.11 -7.04
CA LYS A 410 18.57 -16.65 -7.63
C LYS A 410 18.92 -15.19 -7.31
N GLY A 411 18.10 -14.48 -6.50
CA GLY A 411 18.33 -13.06 -6.24
C GLY A 411 18.28 -12.21 -7.50
N GLY A 412 19.10 -11.17 -7.58
CA GLY A 412 19.18 -10.26 -8.71
C GLY A 412 19.56 -10.95 -10.03
N GLU A 413 20.38 -12.00 -9.99
CA GLU A 413 20.72 -12.78 -11.19
C GLU A 413 19.47 -13.34 -11.88
N GLY A 414 18.51 -13.84 -11.09
CA GLY A 414 17.22 -14.33 -11.60
C GLY A 414 16.28 -13.26 -12.14
N GLY A 415 16.63 -11.98 -11.97
CA GLY A 415 15.86 -10.82 -12.44
C GLY A 415 16.39 -10.16 -13.70
N LYS A 416 17.53 -10.57 -14.24
CA LYS A 416 18.18 -9.87 -15.36
C LYS A 416 17.31 -9.79 -16.62
N ALA A 417 16.67 -10.89 -17.03
CA ALA A 417 15.78 -10.90 -18.18
C ALA A 417 14.60 -9.93 -18.01
N LEU A 418 14.06 -9.84 -16.79
CA LEU A 418 13.02 -8.88 -16.44
C LEU A 418 13.56 -7.44 -16.51
N ALA A 419 14.75 -7.20 -15.98
CA ALA A 419 15.39 -5.88 -16.01
C ALA A 419 15.63 -5.39 -17.45
N GLU A 420 16.15 -6.25 -18.33
CA GLU A 420 16.31 -5.95 -19.77
C GLU A 420 14.97 -5.64 -20.43
N THR A 421 13.94 -6.43 -20.13
CA THR A 421 12.59 -6.21 -20.65
C THR A 421 12.02 -4.86 -20.18
N VAL A 422 12.15 -4.53 -18.91
CA VAL A 422 11.70 -3.25 -18.34
C VAL A 422 12.43 -2.08 -19.01
N LEU A 423 13.75 -2.14 -19.11
CA LEU A 423 14.54 -1.10 -19.80
C LEU A 423 14.12 -0.91 -21.25
N SER A 424 13.77 -2.01 -21.94
CA SER A 424 13.40 -1.98 -23.37
C SER A 424 12.03 -1.38 -23.67
N ILE A 425 11.17 -1.20 -22.66
CA ILE A 425 9.83 -0.60 -22.84
C ILE A 425 9.77 0.85 -22.33
N MET A 426 10.79 1.29 -21.59
CA MET A 426 10.82 2.66 -21.10
C MET A 426 11.06 3.67 -22.22
N PRO A 427 10.38 4.82 -22.22
CA PRO A 427 10.68 5.88 -23.16
C PRO A 427 12.08 6.45 -22.89
N GLU A 428 12.81 6.77 -23.96
CA GLU A 428 14.11 7.45 -23.86
C GLU A 428 13.96 8.87 -23.31
N ALA A 429 12.92 9.57 -23.77
CA ALA A 429 12.54 10.92 -23.33
C ALA A 429 11.71 10.90 -22.03
N ALA A 430 10.92 11.95 -21.81
CA ALA A 430 10.04 12.07 -20.66
C ALA A 430 9.00 10.94 -20.60
N PRO A 431 8.52 10.58 -19.39
CA PRO A 431 7.44 9.62 -19.24
C PRO A 431 6.17 10.03 -20.00
N GLN A 432 5.37 9.03 -20.40
CA GLN A 432 4.06 9.30 -21.01
C GLN A 432 3.12 9.96 -20.00
N PRO A 433 2.26 10.91 -20.43
CA PRO A 433 1.22 11.47 -19.56
C PRO A 433 0.25 10.37 -19.09
N ILE A 434 -0.11 10.40 -17.83
CA ILE A 434 -1.09 9.46 -17.28
C ILE A 434 -2.49 9.86 -17.78
N GLN A 435 -3.22 8.91 -18.35
CA GLN A 435 -4.64 9.04 -18.65
C GLN A 435 -5.43 8.69 -17.38
N TYR A 436 -5.75 9.69 -16.58
CA TYR A 436 -6.50 9.47 -15.35
C TYR A 436 -7.89 8.91 -15.59
N THR A 437 -8.38 8.10 -14.68
CA THR A 437 -9.69 7.42 -14.81
C THR A 437 -10.85 8.41 -14.87
N TYR A 438 -10.73 9.54 -14.18
CA TYR A 438 -11.75 10.58 -14.08
C TYR A 438 -11.13 11.97 -13.96
N ASP A 439 -11.93 13.00 -14.31
CA ASP A 439 -11.63 14.41 -14.03
C ASP A 439 -12.02 14.78 -12.60
N LEU A 440 -11.20 15.61 -11.92
CA LEU A 440 -11.51 16.06 -10.55
C LEU A 440 -12.76 16.96 -10.49
N GLY A 441 -13.08 17.68 -11.57
CA GLY A 441 -14.30 18.49 -11.69
C GLY A 441 -15.60 17.68 -11.84
N ALA A 442 -15.51 16.36 -12.10
CA ALA A 442 -16.69 15.47 -12.11
C ALA A 442 -17.27 15.33 -10.69
N SER A 443 -18.57 15.05 -10.58
CA SER A 443 -19.18 14.77 -9.29
C SER A 443 -18.65 13.48 -8.66
N LEU A 444 -18.76 13.34 -7.34
CA LEU A 444 -18.33 12.11 -6.65
C LEU A 444 -18.98 10.84 -7.21
N PRO A 445 -20.30 10.78 -7.49
CA PRO A 445 -20.91 9.63 -8.15
C PRO A 445 -20.32 9.33 -9.53
N GLU A 446 -20.06 10.34 -10.37
CA GLU A 446 -19.45 10.17 -11.70
C GLU A 446 -18.03 9.61 -11.61
N LYS A 447 -17.23 10.06 -10.64
CA LYS A 447 -15.88 9.50 -10.37
C LYS A 447 -15.95 8.03 -9.97
N ILE A 448 -16.85 7.68 -9.05
CA ILE A 448 -17.08 6.30 -8.60
C ILE A 448 -17.51 5.43 -9.78
N GLU A 449 -18.43 5.91 -10.59
CA GLU A 449 -18.91 5.18 -11.78
C GLU A 449 -17.82 5.02 -12.83
N ALA A 450 -16.95 6.02 -13.01
CA ALA A 450 -15.82 5.95 -13.93
C ALA A 450 -14.85 4.83 -13.52
N VAL A 451 -14.47 4.74 -12.24
CA VAL A 451 -13.61 3.65 -11.74
C VAL A 451 -14.32 2.30 -11.92
N ALA A 452 -15.59 2.19 -11.51
CA ALA A 452 -16.36 0.95 -11.62
C ALA A 452 -16.46 0.44 -13.07
N LYS A 453 -16.71 1.33 -14.02
CA LYS A 453 -16.87 0.95 -15.44
C LYS A 453 -15.53 0.75 -16.15
N LYS A 454 -14.57 1.69 -15.99
CA LYS A 454 -13.32 1.65 -16.75
C LYS A 454 -12.32 0.65 -16.20
N ILE A 455 -12.22 0.50 -14.88
CA ILE A 455 -11.24 -0.37 -14.22
C ILE A 455 -11.83 -1.75 -13.94
N TYR A 456 -13.02 -1.81 -13.33
CA TYR A 456 -13.62 -3.07 -12.91
C TYR A 456 -14.50 -3.73 -13.99
N ARG A 457 -14.93 -2.97 -15.02
CA ARG A 457 -15.90 -3.42 -16.04
C ARG A 457 -17.26 -3.79 -15.46
N ALA A 458 -17.67 -3.08 -14.38
CA ALA A 458 -19.01 -3.17 -13.83
C ALA A 458 -20.04 -2.53 -14.76
N ASP A 459 -21.29 -3.02 -14.75
CA ASP A 459 -22.40 -2.43 -15.50
C ASP A 459 -22.89 -1.10 -14.88
N GLY A 460 -22.52 -0.84 -13.64
CA GLY A 460 -22.90 0.38 -12.92
C GLY A 460 -22.66 0.27 -11.43
N VAL A 461 -23.19 1.24 -10.69
CA VAL A 461 -23.04 1.37 -9.25
C VAL A 461 -24.41 1.48 -8.59
N THR A 462 -24.57 0.86 -7.43
CA THR A 462 -25.72 1.02 -6.54
C THR A 462 -25.27 1.59 -5.21
N TYR A 463 -26.14 2.32 -4.55
CA TYR A 463 -25.82 3.01 -3.29
C TYR A 463 -26.86 2.66 -2.24
N THR A 464 -26.42 2.44 -1.00
CA THR A 464 -27.33 2.47 0.15
C THR A 464 -27.85 3.90 0.36
N PRO A 465 -29.02 4.10 0.99
CA PRO A 465 -29.53 5.45 1.28
C PRO A 465 -28.54 6.30 2.09
N ALA A 466 -27.84 5.68 3.04
CA ALA A 466 -26.82 6.36 3.86
C ALA A 466 -25.61 6.80 3.02
N ALA A 467 -25.12 5.94 2.14
CA ALA A 467 -24.00 6.28 1.25
C ALA A 467 -24.37 7.42 0.27
N LYS A 468 -25.58 7.36 -0.31
CA LYS A 468 -26.06 8.43 -1.19
C LYS A 468 -26.17 9.77 -0.45
N LYS A 469 -26.79 9.76 0.73
CA LYS A 469 -26.89 10.97 1.56
C LYS A 469 -25.53 11.54 1.89
N MET A 470 -24.55 10.70 2.25
CA MET A 470 -23.20 11.16 2.56
C MET A 470 -22.53 11.81 1.34
N LEU A 471 -22.69 11.25 0.13
CA LEU A 471 -22.14 11.87 -1.09
C LEU A 471 -22.73 13.27 -1.35
N ASP A 472 -24.05 13.41 -1.14
CA ASP A 472 -24.73 14.71 -1.28
C ASP A 472 -24.27 15.70 -0.20
N ASP A 473 -24.12 15.26 1.05
CA ASP A 473 -23.62 16.07 2.17
C ASP A 473 -22.18 16.53 1.90
N LEU A 474 -21.28 15.64 1.42
CA LEU A 474 -19.90 15.98 1.09
C LEU A 474 -19.79 17.01 -0.05
N ALA A 475 -20.61 16.86 -1.08
CA ALA A 475 -20.67 17.83 -2.17
C ALA A 475 -21.12 19.21 -1.66
N ALA A 476 -22.16 19.25 -0.81
CA ALA A 476 -22.65 20.49 -0.21
C ALA A 476 -21.63 21.17 0.73
N MET A 477 -20.77 20.37 1.39
CA MET A 477 -19.68 20.86 2.25
C MET A 477 -18.42 21.29 1.48
N GLY A 478 -18.41 21.19 0.13
CA GLY A 478 -17.28 21.60 -0.71
C GLY A 478 -16.21 20.52 -0.97
N TYR A 479 -16.49 19.26 -0.65
CA TYR A 479 -15.57 18.13 -0.87
C TYR A 479 -15.80 17.39 -2.21
N GLY A 480 -16.63 17.94 -3.10
CA GLY A 480 -17.00 17.31 -4.37
C GLY A 480 -15.85 17.09 -5.35
N GLU A 481 -14.78 17.89 -5.28
CA GLU A 481 -13.62 17.79 -6.17
C GLU A 481 -12.55 16.80 -5.70
N LEU A 482 -12.69 16.22 -4.50
CA LEU A 482 -11.73 15.23 -4.00
C LEU A 482 -11.73 13.96 -4.87
N PRO A 483 -10.58 13.31 -5.07
CA PRO A 483 -10.51 11.99 -5.68
C PRO A 483 -11.23 10.95 -4.81
N VAL A 484 -11.62 9.84 -5.43
CA VAL A 484 -12.28 8.72 -4.76
C VAL A 484 -11.32 7.56 -4.54
N CYS A 485 -11.38 6.95 -3.36
CA CYS A 485 -10.59 5.80 -2.96
C CYS A 485 -11.55 4.61 -2.74
N ILE A 486 -11.64 3.72 -3.75
CA ILE A 486 -12.54 2.57 -3.66
C ILE A 486 -11.96 1.51 -2.73
N ALA A 487 -12.68 1.20 -1.67
CA ALA A 487 -12.37 0.14 -0.70
C ALA A 487 -13.25 -1.08 -0.99
N LYS A 488 -12.66 -2.16 -1.48
CA LYS A 488 -13.33 -3.41 -1.84
C LYS A 488 -12.45 -4.61 -1.60
N THR A 489 -12.99 -5.81 -1.80
CA THR A 489 -12.16 -7.04 -1.78
C THR A 489 -11.01 -6.96 -2.78
N GLN A 490 -9.85 -7.45 -2.39
CA GLN A 490 -8.67 -7.56 -3.26
C GLN A 490 -8.71 -8.75 -4.22
N TYR A 491 -9.61 -9.71 -4.00
CA TYR A 491 -9.62 -11.00 -4.72
C TYR A 491 -10.43 -11.01 -6.02
N SER A 492 -11.09 -9.93 -6.35
CA SER A 492 -11.94 -9.80 -7.53
C SER A 492 -11.95 -8.38 -8.06
N PHE A 493 -12.21 -8.19 -9.34
CA PHE A 493 -12.58 -6.88 -9.90
C PHE A 493 -13.91 -6.37 -9.31
N SER A 494 -14.81 -7.26 -8.90
CA SER A 494 -16.08 -6.89 -8.25
C SER A 494 -15.90 -6.65 -6.73
N ASP A 495 -16.98 -6.29 -6.05
CA ASP A 495 -17.06 -6.23 -4.59
C ASP A 495 -17.40 -7.60 -3.93
N ASN A 496 -17.52 -8.66 -4.74
CA ASN A 496 -17.74 -10.03 -4.30
C ASN A 496 -16.50 -10.90 -4.56
N ALA A 497 -15.83 -11.31 -3.50
CA ALA A 497 -14.60 -12.12 -3.55
C ALA A 497 -14.78 -13.50 -4.25
N LYS A 498 -16.02 -13.96 -4.42
CA LYS A 498 -16.32 -15.24 -5.10
C LYS A 498 -16.34 -15.14 -6.62
N LEU A 499 -16.44 -13.93 -7.17
CA LEU A 499 -16.41 -13.67 -8.60
C LEU A 499 -14.97 -13.52 -9.08
N THR A 500 -14.29 -14.64 -9.27
CA THR A 500 -12.86 -14.68 -9.70
C THR A 500 -12.70 -14.47 -11.21
N GLY A 501 -11.47 -14.36 -11.69
CA GLY A 501 -11.16 -14.17 -13.10
C GLY A 501 -11.44 -12.74 -13.58
N ALA A 502 -12.21 -12.59 -14.62
CA ALA A 502 -12.61 -11.31 -15.19
C ALA A 502 -14.17 -11.20 -15.26
N PRO A 503 -14.84 -11.01 -14.11
CA PRO A 503 -16.30 -11.00 -14.05
C PRO A 503 -16.90 -9.86 -14.87
N THR A 504 -18.09 -10.10 -15.43
CA THR A 504 -18.95 -9.14 -16.14
C THR A 504 -20.38 -9.26 -15.64
N GLY A 505 -21.27 -8.34 -16.01
CA GLY A 505 -22.68 -8.42 -15.65
C GLY A 505 -22.96 -8.17 -14.16
N PHE A 506 -22.09 -7.44 -13.46
CA PHE A 506 -22.25 -7.10 -12.04
C PHE A 506 -22.33 -5.59 -11.82
N LYS A 507 -22.91 -5.20 -10.71
CA LYS A 507 -22.90 -3.81 -10.22
C LYS A 507 -22.09 -3.72 -8.94
N MET A 508 -21.34 -2.65 -8.79
CA MET A 508 -20.67 -2.31 -7.53
C MET A 508 -21.70 -1.80 -6.53
N ASN A 509 -21.66 -2.30 -5.29
CA ASN A 509 -22.56 -1.84 -4.24
C ASN A 509 -21.80 -0.99 -3.21
N VAL A 510 -22.01 0.31 -3.25
CA VAL A 510 -21.45 1.26 -2.27
C VAL A 510 -22.32 1.22 -1.02
N ARG A 511 -21.74 0.65 0.05
CA ARG A 511 -22.39 0.51 1.35
C ARG A 511 -22.27 1.75 2.21
N GLU A 512 -21.09 2.38 2.20
CA GLU A 512 -20.71 3.48 3.08
C GLU A 512 -19.73 4.40 2.36
N VAL A 513 -19.76 5.67 2.71
CA VAL A 513 -18.80 6.68 2.22
C VAL A 513 -18.22 7.40 3.44
N ARG A 514 -16.91 7.59 3.46
CA ARG A 514 -16.19 8.29 4.53
C ARG A 514 -15.32 9.39 3.94
N LEU A 515 -15.28 10.52 4.63
CA LEU A 515 -14.38 11.61 4.28
C LEU A 515 -13.03 11.42 4.94
N SER A 516 -11.96 11.51 4.18
CA SER A 516 -10.57 11.64 4.63
C SER A 516 -10.05 13.02 4.18
N ALA A 517 -10.54 14.07 4.87
CA ALA A 517 -10.31 15.47 4.45
C ALA A 517 -8.83 15.87 4.54
N GLY A 518 -8.11 15.39 5.53
CA GLY A 518 -6.68 15.64 5.70
C GLY A 518 -5.84 14.90 4.66
N ALA A 519 -6.18 13.65 4.36
CA ALA A 519 -5.55 12.90 3.28
C ALA A 519 -5.92 13.46 1.90
N GLY A 520 -7.10 14.06 1.76
CA GLY A 520 -7.56 14.70 0.52
C GLY A 520 -8.23 13.72 -0.44
N PHE A 521 -8.99 12.74 0.06
CA PHE A 521 -9.81 11.85 -0.76
C PHE A 521 -11.07 11.38 -0.01
N VAL A 522 -12.01 10.84 -0.77
CA VAL A 522 -13.25 10.23 -0.25
C VAL A 522 -13.14 8.72 -0.34
N VAL A 523 -13.26 8.03 0.80
CA VAL A 523 -13.25 6.56 0.85
C VAL A 523 -14.64 6.02 0.53
N VAL A 524 -14.71 5.15 -0.45
CA VAL A 524 -15.96 4.54 -0.96
C VAL A 524 -15.94 3.05 -0.64
N ILE A 525 -16.70 2.64 0.37
CA ILE A 525 -16.67 1.27 0.88
C ILE A 525 -17.69 0.41 0.14
N CYS A 526 -17.18 -0.60 -0.57
CA CYS A 526 -17.96 -1.59 -1.31
C CYS A 526 -17.85 -2.97 -0.64
N GLY A 527 -18.98 -3.66 -0.52
CA GLY A 527 -18.98 -5.00 0.08
C GLY A 527 -18.64 -5.03 1.57
N SER A 528 -17.98 -6.10 2.02
CA SER A 528 -17.75 -6.39 3.46
C SER A 528 -16.32 -6.07 3.92
N ILE A 529 -15.79 -4.92 3.56
CA ILE A 529 -14.45 -4.49 4.00
C ILE A 529 -14.48 -4.08 5.47
N MET A 530 -13.45 -4.47 6.21
CA MET A 530 -13.26 -4.17 7.63
C MET A 530 -11.93 -3.43 7.84
N THR A 531 -11.98 -2.38 8.66
CA THR A 531 -10.83 -1.55 9.02
C THR A 531 -10.07 -2.07 10.25
N MET A 532 -10.60 -3.12 10.90
CA MET A 532 -9.93 -3.87 11.95
C MET A 532 -10.01 -5.37 11.62
N PRO A 533 -8.94 -5.96 11.04
CA PRO A 533 -8.87 -7.39 10.78
C PRO A 533 -8.93 -8.23 12.07
N GLY A 534 -9.29 -9.48 11.96
CA GLY A 534 -9.20 -10.43 13.07
C GLY A 534 -8.08 -11.44 12.84
N LEU A 535 -7.55 -12.01 13.91
CA LEU A 535 -6.62 -13.11 13.83
C LEU A 535 -7.32 -14.36 13.22
N PRO A 536 -6.64 -15.14 12.37
CA PRO A 536 -7.16 -16.39 11.81
C PRO A 536 -7.23 -17.49 12.88
N LYS A 537 -7.72 -18.66 12.50
CA LYS A 537 -7.79 -19.83 13.40
C LYS A 537 -6.40 -20.27 13.88
N HIS A 538 -5.40 -20.20 13.02
CA HIS A 538 -3.99 -20.43 13.34
C HIS A 538 -3.22 -19.16 12.93
N PRO A 539 -3.01 -18.23 13.85
CA PRO A 539 -2.23 -17.03 13.57
C PRO A 539 -0.74 -17.34 13.52
N ALA A 540 0.02 -16.62 12.70
CA ALA A 540 1.47 -16.74 12.61
C ALA A 540 2.18 -16.55 13.96
N ALA A 541 1.56 -15.80 14.87
CA ALA A 541 2.01 -15.64 16.26
C ALA A 541 2.21 -16.97 17.02
N MET A 542 1.55 -18.06 16.61
CA MET A 542 1.72 -19.38 17.26
C MET A 542 3.01 -20.08 16.82
N ASP A 543 3.61 -19.65 15.73
CA ASP A 543 4.81 -20.24 15.14
C ASP A 543 6.06 -19.38 15.36
N ILE A 544 5.87 -18.10 15.73
CA ILE A 544 6.96 -17.14 16.00
C ILE A 544 7.45 -17.36 17.43
N ASP A 545 8.78 -17.52 17.59
CA ASP A 545 9.43 -17.69 18.90
C ASP A 545 10.78 -16.98 18.93
N VAL A 546 11.36 -16.84 20.12
CA VAL A 546 12.69 -16.27 20.35
C VAL A 546 13.48 -17.16 21.31
N ASP A 547 14.71 -17.51 20.94
CA ASP A 547 15.60 -18.29 21.79
C ASP A 547 16.31 -17.43 22.88
N ALA A 548 17.08 -18.09 23.75
CA ALA A 548 17.78 -17.43 24.85
C ALA A 548 18.87 -16.44 24.37
N GLU A 549 19.35 -16.60 23.16
CA GLU A 549 20.32 -15.72 22.49
C GLU A 549 19.65 -14.57 21.75
N GLY A 550 18.31 -14.48 21.77
CA GLY A 550 17.54 -13.44 21.11
C GLY A 550 17.32 -13.69 19.61
N ARG A 551 17.59 -14.90 19.10
CA ARG A 551 17.36 -15.26 17.71
C ARG A 551 15.88 -15.59 17.51
N ILE A 552 15.27 -14.98 16.50
CA ILE A 552 13.87 -15.19 16.17
C ILE A 552 13.71 -16.37 15.22
N THR A 553 12.68 -17.17 15.44
CA THR A 553 12.26 -18.28 14.58
C THR A 553 10.80 -18.10 14.17
N GLY A 554 10.37 -18.78 13.10
CA GLY A 554 8.99 -18.76 12.64
C GLY A 554 8.51 -17.43 12.00
N LEU A 555 9.38 -16.45 11.87
CA LEU A 555 9.08 -15.18 11.19
C LEU A 555 9.33 -15.38 9.67
N PHE A 556 8.43 -16.12 9.01
CA PHE A 556 8.40 -16.46 7.55
C PHE A 556 9.59 -17.24 6.99
#